data_e58a4b15fe7da5c40b2e4150ef9f6a01
#
_entry.id   e58a4b15fe7da5c40b2e4150ef9f6a01
#
_cell.length_a   1.000
_cell.length_b   1.000
_cell.length_c   1.000
_cell.angle_alpha   90.00
_cell.angle_beta   90.00
_cell.angle_gamma   90.00
#
_symmetry.space_group_name_H-M   'P 1'
#
loop_
_entity.id
_entity.type
_entity.pdbx_description
1 polymer ?
#
loop_
_entity_poly.entity_id
_entity_poly.type
_entity_poly.pdbx_seq_one_letter_code
_entity_poly.pdbx_strand_id
1 'polypeptide(L)'
;MNNQTTKVKSKSKGAVVVLALIVAIVLSMYAYSKYTSTLTGNGTSTVAKWSFKVNGQTQTIPDINLGETMDAHSNVADKKLAPGTSGHFDLILDGSGSEVAIDYNIKLAITQKPTNLKFYLDDKYQTPISETDGTLNIAGSIALEDVDTPLTKTIYWQWPYETGKTSNEIDKNDETDTKDSGKNVTMTITVTGTQRDPKSGAPEQEVKTQRLADVVSVGNKVNYDASSGETKTYTTEENLTGSSTTATFNSSDAMTWKVMSVDKTTGIVELMAENPTVNKVTLYGKVGYKNAVTVLDKVGDVYGHGKGATGGRSITIEDVNKLENYTPKDDTTTNYTYTSGTFINDDGTETEASESNQVTLKYTVSTANRSTNKWYSYRTTNFQKKTFWLASPCVVLSSGGCVFFVRSVDPGGVRYEYVFNSYGSEYDYGYSVVPVVSLKSNIQTSGKTESGEWNLVVE
;
A
#
# COMPACT_ATOMS: atom_id res chain seq x y z
N MET A 1 70.58 -57.98 39.16
CA MET A 1 69.42 -57.16 39.54
C MET A 1 68.72 -56.72 38.22
N ASN A 2 67.65 -57.43 37.81
CA ASN A 2 66.91 -57.19 36.59
C ASN A 2 65.69 -56.31 36.86
N ASN A 3 65.66 -55.14 36.31
CA ASN A 3 64.45 -54.30 36.27
C ASN A 3 63.72 -54.50 34.94
N GLN A 4 62.64 -55.25 35.01
CA GLN A 4 61.68 -55.31 33.88
C GLN A 4 60.66 -54.21 34.01
N THR A 5 60.67 -53.26 33.10
CA THR A 5 59.62 -52.27 32.92
C THR A 5 58.55 -52.86 32.04
N THR A 6 57.36 -53.11 32.60
CA THR A 6 56.17 -53.56 31.91
C THR A 6 55.53 -52.38 31.19
N LYS A 7 55.46 -52.41 29.83
CA LYS A 7 54.66 -51.47 29.00
C LYS A 7 53.19 -51.77 29.15
N VAL A 8 52.45 -50.90 29.81
CA VAL A 8 50.98 -50.90 29.77
C VAL A 8 50.54 -50.41 28.41
N LYS A 9 50.03 -51.30 27.58
CA LYS A 9 49.41 -50.96 26.30
C LYS A 9 48.07 -50.20 26.51
N SER A 10 47.97 -48.98 25.97
CA SER A 10 46.80 -48.17 25.96
C SER A 10 45.65 -48.82 25.12
N LYS A 11 44.75 -49.53 25.79
CA LYS A 11 43.50 -50.06 25.21
C LYS A 11 42.33 -49.10 25.40
N SER A 12 42.55 -47.83 25.80
CA SER A 12 41.49 -46.93 26.22
C SER A 12 40.79 -46.21 25.07
N LYS A 13 41.42 -46.00 23.91
CA LYS A 13 40.81 -45.24 22.79
C LYS A 13 39.70 -46.01 22.08
N GLY A 14 39.86 -47.33 21.94
CA GLY A 14 38.80 -48.16 21.31
C GLY A 14 37.58 -48.32 22.21
N ALA A 15 37.78 -48.46 23.53
CA ALA A 15 36.67 -48.57 24.49
C ALA A 15 35.84 -47.26 24.58
N VAL A 16 36.48 -46.11 24.48
CA VAL A 16 35.79 -44.81 24.48
C VAL A 16 34.96 -44.62 23.21
N VAL A 17 35.47 -45.00 22.03
CA VAL A 17 34.72 -44.92 20.75
C VAL A 17 33.52 -45.87 20.75
N VAL A 18 33.68 -47.10 21.24
CA VAL A 18 32.57 -48.06 21.38
C VAL A 18 31.53 -47.57 22.36
N LEU A 19 31.96 -46.99 23.50
CA LEU A 19 31.02 -46.42 24.46
C LEU A 19 30.26 -45.21 23.90
N ALA A 20 30.90 -44.33 23.11
CA ALA A 20 30.27 -43.20 22.44
C ALA A 20 29.27 -43.67 21.39
N LEU A 21 29.58 -44.73 20.61
CA LEU A 21 28.65 -45.36 19.67
C LEU A 21 27.45 -46.00 20.37
N ILE A 22 27.64 -46.68 21.46
CA ILE A 22 26.55 -47.25 22.25
C ILE A 22 25.66 -46.16 22.83
N VAL A 23 26.24 -45.06 23.36
CA VAL A 23 25.47 -43.91 23.85
C VAL A 23 24.69 -43.23 22.71
N ALA A 24 25.27 -43.07 21.52
CA ALA A 24 24.60 -42.53 20.37
C ALA A 24 23.43 -43.40 19.88
N ILE A 25 23.62 -44.73 19.89
CA ILE A 25 22.56 -45.71 19.56
C ILE A 25 21.44 -45.67 20.61
N VAL A 26 21.79 -45.63 21.91
CA VAL A 26 20.82 -45.54 22.99
C VAL A 26 20.06 -44.20 22.95
N LEU A 27 20.73 -43.10 22.66
CA LEU A 27 20.08 -41.80 22.49
C LEU A 27 19.17 -41.75 21.24
N SER A 28 19.57 -42.39 20.14
CA SER A 28 18.70 -42.51 18.95
C SER A 28 17.50 -43.42 19.20
N MET A 29 17.68 -44.53 19.92
CA MET A 29 16.57 -45.40 20.35
C MET A 29 15.68 -44.73 21.38
N TYR A 30 16.20 -43.87 22.27
CA TYR A 30 15.40 -43.09 23.22
C TYR A 30 14.60 -42.00 22.50
N ALA A 31 15.18 -41.35 21.52
CA ALA A 31 14.47 -40.40 20.68
C ALA A 31 13.35 -41.08 19.82
N TYR A 32 13.62 -42.30 19.37
CA TYR A 32 12.62 -43.10 18.62
C TYR A 32 11.53 -43.67 19.55
N SER A 33 11.93 -44.10 20.78
CA SER A 33 11.00 -44.69 21.78
C SER A 33 10.04 -43.67 22.39
N LYS A 34 10.34 -42.38 22.30
CA LYS A 34 9.44 -41.36 22.85
C LYS A 34 8.12 -41.18 22.07
N TYR A 35 8.07 -41.76 20.86
CA TYR A 35 6.89 -41.76 20.03
C TYR A 35 6.25 -43.15 19.84
N THR A 36 6.80 -44.19 20.45
CA THR A 36 6.20 -45.50 20.50
C THR A 36 5.63 -45.77 21.91
N SER A 37 4.54 -45.11 22.24
CA SER A 37 3.66 -45.67 23.27
C SER A 37 2.89 -46.83 22.59
N THR A 38 3.25 -48.08 22.93
CA THR A 38 2.43 -49.26 22.62
C THR A 38 1.19 -49.18 23.48
N LEU A 39 0.21 -48.41 23.04
CA LEU A 39 -1.18 -48.54 23.49
C LEU A 39 -1.76 -49.67 22.66
N THR A 40 -1.93 -50.85 23.26
CA THR A 40 -2.79 -51.89 22.70
C THR A 40 -4.25 -51.43 22.84
N GLY A 41 -4.64 -50.59 21.94
CA GLY A 41 -6.01 -50.22 21.64
C GLY A 41 -6.25 -50.55 20.17
N ASN A 42 -7.39 -51.12 19.81
CA ASN A 42 -7.82 -51.24 18.44
C ASN A 42 -8.03 -49.85 17.88
N GLY A 43 -6.95 -49.25 17.30
CA GLY A 43 -7.03 -48.00 16.57
C GLY A 43 -7.48 -48.30 15.16
N THR A 44 -8.72 -48.01 14.83
CA THR A 44 -9.18 -47.93 13.44
C THR A 44 -8.88 -46.50 12.96
N SER A 45 -7.92 -46.33 12.04
CA SER A 45 -7.77 -45.11 11.29
C SER A 45 -8.33 -45.32 9.88
N THR A 46 -9.14 -44.39 9.42
CA THR A 46 -9.63 -44.38 8.04
C THR A 46 -8.65 -43.56 7.19
N VAL A 47 -8.28 -44.06 6.02
CA VAL A 47 -7.47 -43.27 5.07
C VAL A 47 -8.35 -42.15 4.50
N ALA A 48 -7.82 -40.95 4.45
CA ALA A 48 -8.52 -39.78 3.90
C ALA A 48 -8.91 -40.01 2.44
N LYS A 49 -10.12 -39.57 2.09
CA LYS A 49 -10.63 -39.63 0.72
C LYS A 49 -10.02 -38.58 -0.14
N TRP A 50 -9.86 -38.88 -1.42
CA TRP A 50 -9.40 -37.99 -2.46
C TRP A 50 -10.46 -37.84 -3.55
N SER A 51 -10.74 -36.59 -3.94
CA SER A 51 -11.59 -36.25 -5.07
C SER A 51 -11.10 -34.97 -5.71
N PHE A 52 -10.98 -34.96 -7.03
CA PHE A 52 -10.68 -33.76 -7.79
C PHE A 52 -11.30 -33.85 -9.19
N LYS A 53 -12.07 -32.86 -9.58
CA LYS A 53 -12.72 -32.77 -10.88
C LYS A 53 -12.47 -31.41 -11.49
N VAL A 54 -12.49 -31.36 -12.82
CA VAL A 54 -12.41 -30.12 -13.57
C VAL A 54 -13.58 -30.07 -14.57
N ASN A 55 -14.39 -29.03 -14.53
CA ASN A 55 -15.65 -28.92 -15.28
C ASN A 55 -16.53 -30.19 -15.14
N GLY A 56 -16.57 -30.75 -13.94
CA GLY A 56 -17.32 -31.96 -13.60
C GLY A 56 -16.67 -33.27 -14.07
N GLN A 57 -15.52 -33.25 -14.73
CA GLN A 57 -14.83 -34.42 -15.28
C GLN A 57 -13.64 -34.84 -14.40
N THR A 58 -13.37 -36.14 -14.34
CA THR A 58 -12.27 -36.72 -13.55
C THR A 58 -11.06 -37.13 -14.41
N GLN A 59 -11.18 -37.13 -15.74
CA GLN A 59 -10.13 -37.61 -16.64
C GLN A 59 -9.83 -36.63 -17.79
N THR A 60 -10.82 -36.29 -18.59
CA THR A 60 -10.65 -35.47 -19.80
C THR A 60 -11.48 -34.20 -19.68
N ILE A 61 -10.83 -33.04 -19.79
CA ILE A 61 -11.50 -31.74 -19.86
C ILE A 61 -12.10 -31.61 -21.28
N PRO A 62 -13.33 -31.11 -21.43
CA PRO A 62 -13.90 -30.81 -22.75
C PRO A 62 -13.01 -29.82 -23.51
N ASP A 63 -12.90 -30.00 -24.83
CA ASP A 63 -12.17 -29.05 -25.67
C ASP A 63 -12.76 -27.66 -25.57
N ILE A 64 -11.89 -26.68 -25.40
CA ILE A 64 -12.25 -25.26 -25.40
C ILE A 64 -11.72 -24.61 -26.67
N ASN A 65 -12.65 -24.18 -27.52
CA ASN A 65 -12.34 -23.43 -28.73
C ASN A 65 -12.36 -21.93 -28.40
N LEU A 66 -11.21 -21.25 -28.46
CA LEU A 66 -11.15 -19.80 -28.18
C LEU A 66 -12.11 -18.99 -29.03
N GLY A 67 -12.35 -19.37 -30.26
CA GLY A 67 -13.32 -18.70 -31.13
C GLY A 67 -14.78 -18.81 -30.65
N GLU A 68 -15.09 -19.78 -29.79
CA GLU A 68 -16.41 -19.93 -29.15
C GLU A 68 -16.53 -19.18 -27.81
N THR A 69 -15.40 -18.67 -27.30
CA THR A 69 -15.32 -17.95 -26.04
C THR A 69 -15.19 -16.44 -26.21
N MET A 70 -15.35 -15.96 -27.46
CA MET A 70 -15.28 -14.53 -27.77
C MET A 70 -16.42 -13.73 -27.15
N ASP A 71 -16.09 -12.54 -26.66
CA ASP A 71 -17.08 -11.53 -26.34
C ASP A 71 -17.85 -11.09 -27.60
N ALA A 72 -18.97 -10.40 -27.42
CA ALA A 72 -19.82 -9.96 -28.52
C ALA A 72 -19.02 -9.18 -29.59
N HIS A 73 -19.09 -9.61 -30.85
CA HIS A 73 -18.40 -9.01 -31.98
C HIS A 73 -19.32 -9.03 -33.23
N SER A 74 -19.11 -8.09 -34.16
CA SER A 74 -19.95 -7.96 -35.35
C SER A 74 -19.17 -8.02 -36.66
N ASN A 75 -17.86 -7.84 -36.65
CA ASN A 75 -17.04 -7.67 -37.86
C ASN A 75 -16.00 -8.79 -38.07
N VAL A 76 -16.10 -9.88 -37.32
CA VAL A 76 -15.25 -11.06 -37.45
C VAL A 76 -16.14 -12.27 -37.72
N ALA A 77 -15.72 -13.15 -38.61
CA ALA A 77 -16.48 -14.36 -38.91
C ALA A 77 -16.54 -15.28 -37.67
N ASP A 78 -17.64 -16.02 -37.55
CA ASP A 78 -17.87 -16.93 -36.42
C ASP A 78 -16.68 -17.86 -36.16
N LYS A 79 -16.31 -17.96 -34.88
CA LYS A 79 -15.22 -18.83 -34.37
C LYS A 79 -13.85 -18.48 -34.94
N LYS A 80 -13.64 -17.28 -35.45
CA LYS A 80 -12.34 -16.79 -35.92
C LYS A 80 -11.79 -15.72 -34.98
N LEU A 81 -10.50 -15.83 -34.67
CA LEU A 81 -9.76 -14.82 -33.93
C LEU A 81 -9.19 -13.78 -34.87
N ALA A 82 -9.19 -12.54 -34.48
CA ALA A 82 -8.60 -11.42 -35.23
C ALA A 82 -8.09 -10.36 -34.25
N PRO A 83 -7.17 -9.47 -34.66
CA PRO A 83 -6.87 -8.27 -33.90
C PRO A 83 -8.15 -7.49 -33.54
N GLY A 84 -8.28 -7.04 -32.30
CA GLY A 84 -9.47 -6.42 -31.74
C GLY A 84 -10.46 -7.38 -31.08
N THR A 85 -10.19 -8.69 -31.05
CA THR A 85 -11.05 -9.66 -30.35
C THR A 85 -10.56 -9.94 -28.95
N SER A 86 -11.50 -10.22 -28.05
CA SER A 86 -11.29 -10.65 -26.67
C SER A 86 -12.31 -11.73 -26.29
N GLY A 87 -12.08 -12.35 -25.16
CA GLY A 87 -13.00 -13.32 -24.61
C GLY A 87 -12.50 -13.94 -23.30
N HIS A 88 -13.27 -14.89 -22.80
CA HIS A 88 -12.92 -15.59 -21.57
C HIS A 88 -13.53 -16.98 -21.53
N PHE A 89 -12.96 -17.85 -20.70
CA PHE A 89 -13.52 -19.16 -20.39
C PHE A 89 -13.25 -19.57 -18.95
N ASP A 90 -14.09 -20.44 -18.42
CA ASP A 90 -14.02 -20.88 -17.04
C ASP A 90 -13.48 -22.31 -16.93
N LEU A 91 -12.64 -22.52 -15.93
CA LEU A 91 -12.26 -23.82 -15.41
C LEU A 91 -12.79 -23.95 -13.99
N ILE A 92 -13.73 -24.85 -13.77
CA ILE A 92 -14.32 -25.10 -12.45
C ILE A 92 -13.56 -26.27 -11.82
N LEU A 93 -12.78 -25.97 -10.78
CA LEU A 93 -12.02 -26.93 -9.99
C LEU A 93 -12.89 -27.35 -8.80
N ASP A 94 -13.22 -28.63 -8.70
CA ASP A 94 -14.12 -29.18 -7.69
C ASP A 94 -13.39 -30.27 -6.90
N GLY A 95 -13.17 -30.00 -5.62
CA GLY A 95 -12.58 -30.92 -4.64
C GLY A 95 -13.60 -31.65 -3.79
N SER A 96 -14.89 -31.48 -4.04
CA SER A 96 -15.95 -32.01 -3.20
C SER A 96 -15.81 -33.49 -2.91
N GLY A 97 -15.84 -33.84 -1.63
CA GLY A 97 -15.61 -35.18 -1.13
C GLY A 97 -14.15 -35.53 -0.89
N SER A 98 -13.20 -34.61 -1.08
CA SER A 98 -11.81 -34.73 -0.63
C SER A 98 -11.74 -34.45 0.88
N GLU A 99 -10.95 -35.24 1.60
CA GLU A 99 -10.67 -35.04 3.03
C GLU A 99 -9.24 -34.50 3.25
N VAL A 100 -8.66 -33.93 2.20
CA VAL A 100 -7.33 -33.30 2.21
C VAL A 100 -7.33 -32.06 1.34
N ALA A 101 -6.51 -31.06 1.71
CA ALA A 101 -6.28 -29.88 0.89
C ALA A 101 -5.60 -30.22 -0.45
N ILE A 102 -5.84 -29.41 -1.48
CA ILE A 102 -5.46 -29.66 -2.86
C ILE A 102 -4.53 -28.57 -3.36
N ASP A 103 -3.36 -28.93 -3.88
CA ASP A 103 -2.57 -28.06 -4.75
C ASP A 103 -2.94 -28.34 -6.20
N TYR A 104 -3.20 -27.28 -6.98
CA TYR A 104 -3.51 -27.43 -8.40
C TYR A 104 -2.53 -26.66 -9.29
N ASN A 105 -2.37 -27.14 -10.50
CA ASN A 105 -1.63 -26.46 -11.54
C ASN A 105 -2.39 -26.57 -12.87
N ILE A 106 -2.68 -25.42 -13.49
CA ILE A 106 -3.31 -25.30 -14.80
C ILE A 106 -2.23 -24.92 -15.79
N LYS A 107 -2.07 -25.72 -16.84
CA LYS A 107 -1.15 -25.48 -17.95
C LYS A 107 -1.93 -25.32 -19.24
N LEU A 108 -1.68 -24.24 -19.97
CA LEU A 108 -2.24 -23.98 -21.29
C LEU A 108 -1.09 -23.99 -22.30
N ALA A 109 -0.95 -25.07 -23.07
CA ALA A 109 -0.01 -25.16 -24.15
C ALA A 109 -0.70 -24.73 -25.45
N ILE A 110 -0.23 -23.65 -26.07
CA ILE A 110 -0.88 -23.06 -27.24
C ILE A 110 0.08 -23.17 -28.44
N THR A 111 -0.35 -23.92 -29.44
CA THR A 111 0.42 -24.06 -30.69
C THR A 111 -0.06 -23.03 -31.70
N GLN A 112 0.89 -22.48 -32.48
CA GLN A 112 0.64 -21.44 -33.48
C GLN A 112 -0.08 -20.20 -32.89
N LYS A 113 0.19 -19.90 -31.62
CA LYS A 113 -0.35 -18.71 -30.95
C LYS A 113 0.03 -17.43 -31.72
N PRO A 114 -0.90 -16.57 -32.10
CA PRO A 114 -0.58 -15.24 -32.59
C PRO A 114 0.31 -14.48 -31.58
N THR A 115 1.28 -13.75 -32.09
CA THR A 115 2.30 -13.09 -31.26
C THR A 115 1.69 -12.10 -30.27
N ASN A 116 0.66 -11.36 -30.70
CA ASN A 116 -0.01 -10.34 -29.90
C ASN A 116 -1.20 -10.88 -29.10
N LEU A 117 -1.57 -12.15 -29.24
CA LEU A 117 -2.58 -12.80 -28.41
C LEU A 117 -2.02 -13.05 -27.02
N LYS A 118 -2.67 -12.49 -25.98
CA LYS A 118 -2.25 -12.60 -24.58
C LYS A 118 -3.38 -13.09 -23.68
N PHE A 119 -2.99 -13.68 -22.54
CA PHE A 119 -3.91 -14.25 -21.56
C PHE A 119 -3.72 -13.60 -20.20
N TYR A 120 -4.84 -13.44 -19.46
CA TYR A 120 -4.89 -12.66 -18.23
C TYR A 120 -5.75 -13.36 -17.18
N LEU A 121 -5.53 -12.98 -15.90
CA LEU A 121 -6.32 -13.44 -14.78
C LEU A 121 -7.48 -12.48 -14.41
N ASP A 122 -7.59 -11.34 -15.08
CA ASP A 122 -8.62 -10.32 -14.80
C ASP A 122 -9.26 -9.79 -16.09
N ASP A 123 -10.50 -9.27 -15.94
CA ASP A 123 -11.34 -8.71 -17.02
C ASP A 123 -10.87 -7.34 -17.52
N LYS A 124 -9.88 -6.74 -16.87
CA LYS A 124 -9.25 -5.47 -17.28
C LYS A 124 -7.97 -5.68 -18.07
N TYR A 125 -7.56 -6.94 -18.27
CA TYR A 125 -6.32 -7.31 -18.98
C TYR A 125 -5.06 -6.70 -18.35
N GLN A 126 -5.02 -6.61 -17.02
CA GLN A 126 -3.91 -5.98 -16.27
C GLN A 126 -2.97 -7.01 -15.65
N THR A 127 -3.44 -8.22 -15.37
CA THR A 127 -2.68 -9.30 -14.73
C THR A 127 -2.37 -10.39 -15.76
N PRO A 128 -1.28 -10.28 -16.52
CA PRO A 128 -0.93 -11.27 -17.53
C PRO A 128 -0.54 -12.60 -16.88
N ILE A 129 -0.97 -13.71 -17.46
CA ILE A 129 -0.55 -15.05 -17.05
C ILE A 129 0.89 -15.27 -17.50
N SER A 130 1.74 -15.74 -16.57
CA SER A 130 3.15 -16.04 -16.86
C SER A 130 3.28 -17.13 -17.94
N GLU A 131 4.08 -16.85 -18.98
CA GLU A 131 4.36 -17.75 -20.06
C GLU A 131 5.84 -18.20 -20.02
N THR A 132 6.07 -19.49 -20.05
CA THR A 132 7.40 -20.08 -20.13
C THR A 132 7.40 -21.13 -21.23
N ASP A 133 8.30 -21.00 -22.21
CA ASP A 133 8.43 -21.92 -23.36
C ASP A 133 7.09 -22.21 -24.07
N GLY A 134 6.27 -21.16 -24.30
CA GLY A 134 4.99 -21.27 -24.99
C GLY A 134 3.86 -21.90 -24.15
N THR A 135 4.10 -22.13 -22.86
CA THR A 135 3.11 -22.66 -21.92
C THR A 135 2.77 -21.63 -20.86
N LEU A 136 1.49 -21.34 -20.70
CA LEU A 136 0.97 -20.52 -19.63
C LEU A 136 0.73 -21.38 -18.39
N ASN A 137 1.12 -20.90 -17.21
CA ASN A 137 1.00 -21.63 -15.96
C ASN A 137 0.21 -20.83 -14.93
N ILE A 138 -0.77 -21.48 -14.30
CA ILE A 138 -1.54 -20.94 -13.18
C ILE A 138 -1.50 -21.99 -12.07
N ALA A 139 -0.84 -21.68 -10.96
CA ALA A 139 -0.77 -22.56 -9.79
C ALA A 139 -1.57 -21.97 -8.64
N GLY A 140 -2.08 -22.82 -7.75
CA GLY A 140 -2.77 -22.41 -6.55
C GLY A 140 -3.15 -23.60 -5.68
N SER A 141 -3.94 -23.35 -4.65
CA SER A 141 -4.35 -24.37 -3.70
C SER A 141 -5.82 -24.17 -3.31
N ILE A 142 -6.47 -25.27 -2.89
CA ILE A 142 -7.80 -25.28 -2.27
C ILE A 142 -7.60 -25.75 -0.83
N ALA A 143 -7.97 -24.91 0.13
CA ALA A 143 -7.85 -25.25 1.55
C ALA A 143 -8.81 -26.38 1.92
N LEU A 144 -8.53 -27.10 3.00
CA LEU A 144 -9.38 -28.22 3.43
C LEU A 144 -10.82 -27.78 3.74
N GLU A 145 -10.98 -26.61 4.31
CA GLU A 145 -12.27 -26.00 4.61
C GLU A 145 -13.08 -25.60 3.37
N ASP A 146 -12.40 -25.43 2.22
CA ASP A 146 -12.99 -24.95 0.96
C ASP A 146 -13.17 -26.06 -0.09
N VAL A 147 -12.75 -27.31 0.18
CA VAL A 147 -12.77 -28.40 -0.82
C VAL A 147 -14.18 -28.72 -1.34
N ASP A 148 -15.21 -28.50 -0.56
CA ASP A 148 -16.61 -28.72 -0.94
C ASP A 148 -17.22 -27.52 -1.69
N THR A 149 -16.47 -26.43 -1.88
CA THR A 149 -16.87 -25.25 -2.66
C THR A 149 -16.11 -25.21 -3.97
N PRO A 150 -16.76 -25.44 -5.12
CA PRO A 150 -16.07 -25.39 -6.42
C PRO A 150 -15.41 -24.03 -6.66
N LEU A 151 -14.13 -24.04 -7.03
CA LEU A 151 -13.35 -22.86 -7.36
C LEU A 151 -13.38 -22.61 -8.86
N THR A 152 -13.94 -21.48 -9.28
CA THR A 152 -13.93 -21.06 -10.69
C THR A 152 -12.68 -20.24 -10.99
N LYS A 153 -11.92 -20.66 -12.00
CA LYS A 153 -10.82 -19.90 -12.57
C LYS A 153 -11.22 -19.40 -13.94
N THR A 154 -11.52 -18.10 -14.02
CA THR A 154 -11.80 -17.43 -15.30
C THR A 154 -10.49 -17.02 -15.94
N ILE A 155 -10.27 -17.41 -17.18
CA ILE A 155 -9.10 -17.07 -17.97
C ILE A 155 -9.57 -16.16 -19.09
N TYR A 156 -9.07 -14.93 -19.07
CA TYR A 156 -9.36 -13.90 -20.06
C TYR A 156 -8.28 -13.93 -21.12
N TRP A 157 -8.66 -13.60 -22.37
CA TRP A 157 -7.72 -13.45 -23.46
C TRP A 157 -8.07 -12.23 -24.29
N GLN A 158 -7.05 -11.61 -24.87
CA GLN A 158 -7.20 -10.47 -25.74
C GLN A 158 -6.16 -10.51 -26.88
N TRP A 159 -6.59 -10.22 -28.08
CA TRP A 159 -5.74 -9.85 -29.19
C TRP A 159 -6.02 -8.37 -29.50
N PRO A 160 -5.20 -7.44 -28.96
CA PRO A 160 -5.45 -6.01 -29.12
C PRO A 160 -5.48 -5.60 -30.60
N TYR A 161 -6.33 -4.65 -30.95
CA TYR A 161 -6.41 -4.12 -32.32
C TYR A 161 -5.20 -3.23 -32.63
N GLU A 162 -4.87 -2.31 -31.73
CA GLU A 162 -3.74 -1.40 -31.83
C GLU A 162 -2.78 -1.66 -30.67
N THR A 163 -1.50 -1.94 -30.96
CA THR A 163 -0.46 -2.10 -29.97
C THR A 163 0.78 -1.30 -30.36
N GLY A 164 1.20 -0.39 -29.49
CA GLY A 164 2.35 0.48 -29.70
C GLY A 164 2.07 1.91 -29.22
N LYS A 165 3.14 2.66 -28.97
CA LYS A 165 3.08 4.06 -28.55
C LYS A 165 3.41 5.03 -29.68
N THR A 166 4.00 4.55 -30.75
CA THR A 166 4.41 5.31 -31.93
C THR A 166 3.88 4.65 -33.20
N SER A 167 3.71 5.42 -34.27
CA SER A 167 3.26 4.89 -35.57
C SER A 167 4.14 3.74 -36.06
N ASN A 168 5.45 3.84 -35.87
CA ASN A 168 6.37 2.77 -36.30
C ASN A 168 6.22 1.48 -35.47
N GLU A 169 5.84 1.55 -34.20
CA GLU A 169 5.52 0.37 -33.38
C GLU A 169 4.19 -0.23 -33.80
N ILE A 170 3.19 0.57 -34.10
CA ILE A 170 1.89 0.14 -34.63
C ILE A 170 2.08 -0.59 -35.95
N ASP A 171 2.80 0.01 -36.93
CA ASP A 171 3.08 -0.60 -38.23
C ASP A 171 3.77 -1.98 -38.11
N LYS A 172 4.72 -2.10 -37.18
CA LYS A 172 5.40 -3.41 -36.92
C LYS A 172 4.46 -4.45 -36.30
N ASN A 173 3.54 -4.02 -35.43
CA ASN A 173 2.53 -4.90 -34.88
C ASN A 173 1.54 -5.37 -35.94
N ASP A 174 1.10 -4.49 -36.84
CA ASP A 174 0.25 -4.83 -37.97
C ASP A 174 0.91 -5.81 -38.94
N GLU A 175 2.21 -5.62 -39.20
CA GLU A 175 2.99 -6.59 -39.98
C GLU A 175 3.06 -7.97 -39.29
N THR A 176 3.16 -7.98 -37.95
CA THR A 176 3.19 -9.20 -37.15
C THR A 176 1.85 -9.91 -37.20
N ASP A 177 0.75 -9.17 -37.00
CA ASP A 177 -0.60 -9.71 -37.06
C ASP A 177 -0.94 -10.23 -38.48
N THR A 178 -0.45 -9.56 -39.52
CA THR A 178 -0.57 -10.04 -40.88
C THR A 178 0.15 -11.38 -41.11
N LYS A 179 1.36 -11.57 -40.54
CA LYS A 179 2.10 -12.85 -40.58
C LYS A 179 1.41 -13.94 -39.77
N ASP A 180 0.64 -13.58 -38.77
CA ASP A 180 -0.12 -14.51 -37.96
C ASP A 180 -1.46 -14.90 -38.57
N SER A 181 -1.86 -14.26 -39.67
CA SER A 181 -3.08 -14.57 -40.40
C SER A 181 -3.09 -16.00 -40.95
N GLY A 182 -4.23 -16.66 -40.81
CA GLY A 182 -4.41 -18.04 -41.31
C GLY A 182 -3.79 -19.13 -40.41
N LYS A 183 -3.15 -18.79 -39.29
CA LYS A 183 -2.67 -19.78 -38.31
C LYS A 183 -3.84 -20.56 -37.71
N ASN A 184 -3.62 -21.85 -37.53
CA ASN A 184 -4.57 -22.71 -36.81
C ASN A 184 -4.15 -22.81 -35.35
N VAL A 185 -4.74 -21.98 -34.51
CA VAL A 185 -4.44 -21.93 -33.07
C VAL A 185 -5.08 -23.13 -32.39
N THR A 186 -4.27 -23.96 -31.75
CA THR A 186 -4.74 -25.07 -30.91
C THR A 186 -4.28 -24.86 -29.46
N MET A 187 -5.16 -25.11 -28.52
CA MET A 187 -4.87 -25.01 -27.09
C MET A 187 -5.10 -26.36 -26.42
N THR A 188 -4.07 -26.84 -25.73
CA THR A 188 -4.17 -28.01 -24.85
C THR A 188 -4.18 -27.57 -23.42
N ILE A 189 -5.22 -27.92 -22.67
CA ILE A 189 -5.39 -27.61 -21.27
C ILE A 189 -5.06 -28.84 -20.45
N THR A 190 -4.13 -28.70 -19.52
CA THR A 190 -3.81 -29.75 -18.55
C THR A 190 -4.00 -29.17 -17.14
N VAL A 191 -4.88 -29.75 -16.37
CA VAL A 191 -5.07 -29.39 -14.96
C VAL A 191 -4.65 -30.57 -14.09
N THR A 192 -3.74 -30.34 -13.17
CA THR A 192 -3.27 -31.34 -12.22
C THR A 192 -3.68 -30.92 -10.83
N GLY A 193 -4.40 -31.79 -10.12
CA GLY A 193 -4.64 -31.67 -8.69
C GLY A 193 -3.77 -32.67 -7.94
N THR A 194 -3.12 -32.26 -6.88
CA THR A 194 -2.31 -33.11 -5.99
C THR A 194 -2.70 -32.85 -4.53
N GLN A 195 -2.65 -33.88 -3.70
CA GLN A 195 -2.77 -33.67 -2.27
C GLN A 195 -1.67 -32.71 -1.81
N ARG A 196 -2.07 -31.68 -1.07
CA ARG A 196 -1.12 -30.79 -0.41
C ARG A 196 -0.36 -31.53 0.69
N ASP A 197 0.94 -31.30 0.82
CA ASP A 197 1.74 -31.89 1.89
C ASP A 197 1.12 -31.50 3.25
N PRO A 198 0.70 -32.45 4.09
CA PRO A 198 0.11 -32.16 5.39
C PRO A 198 1.00 -31.38 6.35
N LYS A 199 2.32 -31.34 6.07
CA LYS A 199 3.30 -30.60 6.84
C LYS A 199 3.58 -29.20 6.28
N SER A 200 3.11 -28.88 5.08
CA SER A 200 3.14 -27.53 4.57
C SER A 200 2.14 -26.67 5.32
N GLY A 201 2.42 -25.40 5.52
CA GLY A 201 1.45 -24.45 6.10
C GLY A 201 0.11 -24.48 5.35
N ALA A 202 -0.93 -23.92 5.97
CA ALA A 202 -2.20 -23.74 5.27
C ALA A 202 -1.98 -23.11 3.89
N PRO A 203 -2.78 -23.48 2.84
CA PRO A 203 -2.69 -22.82 1.56
C PRO A 203 -2.81 -21.32 1.76
N GLU A 204 -1.97 -20.56 1.07
CA GLU A 204 -2.20 -19.13 0.95
C GLU A 204 -3.56 -18.98 0.25
N GLN A 205 -4.57 -18.59 0.99
CA GLN A 205 -5.88 -18.31 0.40
C GLN A 205 -5.69 -17.25 -0.67
N GLU A 206 -6.28 -17.46 -1.83
CA GLU A 206 -6.31 -16.43 -2.85
C GLU A 206 -7.09 -15.25 -2.30
N VAL A 207 -6.35 -14.28 -1.82
CA VAL A 207 -6.93 -13.08 -1.21
C VAL A 207 -7.66 -12.33 -2.31
N LYS A 208 -8.99 -12.39 -2.34
CA LYS A 208 -9.79 -11.54 -3.22
C LYS A 208 -9.48 -10.10 -2.87
N THR A 209 -8.69 -9.47 -3.68
CA THR A 209 -8.37 -8.05 -3.51
C THR A 209 -9.39 -7.17 -4.21
N GLN A 210 -9.64 -6.01 -3.63
CA GLN A 210 -10.51 -4.98 -4.18
C GLN A 210 -9.74 -3.66 -4.14
N ARG A 211 -10.00 -2.77 -5.08
CA ARG A 211 -9.40 -1.44 -5.02
C ARG A 211 -9.82 -0.74 -3.73
N LEU A 212 -8.84 -0.28 -2.95
CA LEU A 212 -9.09 0.32 -1.64
C LEU A 212 -10.09 1.49 -1.73
N ALA A 213 -9.94 2.36 -2.72
CA ALA A 213 -10.80 3.54 -2.91
C ALA A 213 -12.29 3.20 -3.11
N ASP A 214 -12.63 1.98 -3.58
CA ASP A 214 -14.01 1.58 -3.82
C ASP A 214 -14.75 1.19 -2.53
N VAL A 215 -14.00 0.73 -1.53
CA VAL A 215 -14.55 0.11 -0.32
C VAL A 215 -14.37 0.92 0.96
N VAL A 216 -13.43 1.90 0.98
CA VAL A 216 -13.22 2.73 2.16
C VAL A 216 -14.04 4.02 2.13
N SER A 217 -14.22 4.58 3.31
CA SER A 217 -14.84 5.89 3.55
C SER A 217 -14.01 6.70 4.54
N VAL A 218 -14.19 8.02 4.55
CA VAL A 218 -13.55 8.93 5.51
C VAL A 218 -13.77 8.41 6.94
N GLY A 219 -12.70 8.38 7.72
CA GLY A 219 -12.69 7.89 9.09
C GLY A 219 -12.42 6.39 9.25
N ASN A 220 -12.45 5.58 8.17
CA ASN A 220 -12.05 4.17 8.26
C ASN A 220 -10.58 4.05 8.63
N LYS A 221 -10.25 3.10 9.50
CA LYS A 221 -8.87 2.79 9.87
C LYS A 221 -8.21 1.95 8.79
N VAL A 222 -6.92 2.20 8.58
CA VAL A 222 -6.10 1.53 7.57
C VAL A 222 -4.78 1.09 8.20
N ASN A 223 -4.42 -0.15 8.00
CA ASN A 223 -3.14 -0.71 8.43
C ASN A 223 -2.04 -0.31 7.44
N TYR A 224 -1.58 0.95 7.54
CA TYR A 224 -0.46 1.48 6.76
C TYR A 224 0.79 1.52 7.64
N ASP A 225 1.89 0.98 7.15
CA ASP A 225 3.21 1.01 7.80
C ASP A 225 4.14 1.98 7.05
N ALA A 226 4.40 3.12 7.66
CA ALA A 226 5.27 4.16 7.10
C ALA A 226 6.74 3.71 7.00
N SER A 227 7.16 2.68 7.75
CA SER A 227 8.51 2.14 7.74
C SER A 227 8.72 0.99 6.74
N SER A 228 7.64 0.49 6.12
CA SER A 228 7.68 -0.67 5.21
C SER A 228 8.40 -0.43 3.88
N GLY A 229 8.64 0.82 3.53
CA GLY A 229 9.40 1.25 2.34
C GLY A 229 10.78 1.78 2.72
N GLU A 230 11.11 2.97 2.22
CA GLU A 230 12.35 3.65 2.58
C GLU A 230 12.23 4.28 3.97
N THR A 231 13.12 3.90 4.89
CA THR A 231 13.18 4.52 6.22
C THR A 231 13.66 5.96 6.11
N LYS A 232 12.86 6.90 6.57
CA LYS A 232 13.16 8.33 6.58
C LYS A 232 13.28 8.87 7.98
N THR A 233 14.16 9.85 8.11
CA THR A 233 14.35 10.63 9.34
C THR A 233 14.51 12.10 8.96
N TYR A 234 13.89 12.98 9.73
CA TYR A 234 14.07 14.41 9.61
C TYR A 234 14.28 15.04 10.98
N THR A 235 15.30 15.86 11.10
CA THR A 235 15.54 16.69 12.29
C THR A 235 15.34 18.16 11.92
N THR A 236 14.54 18.87 12.68
CA THR A 236 14.28 20.30 12.45
C THR A 236 15.56 21.12 12.56
N GLU A 237 15.65 22.15 11.74
CA GLU A 237 16.84 23.00 11.60
C GLU A 237 16.51 24.44 12.03
N GLU A 238 17.39 25.07 12.81
CA GLU A 238 17.21 26.45 13.32
C GLU A 238 17.01 27.47 12.19
N ASN A 239 17.74 27.31 11.08
CA ASN A 239 17.61 28.19 9.91
C ASN A 239 16.22 28.13 9.24
N LEU A 240 15.43 27.09 9.52
CA LEU A 240 14.07 26.91 9.02
C LEU A 240 13.01 27.19 10.08
N THR A 241 13.27 26.87 11.33
CA THR A 241 12.31 27.04 12.43
C THR A 241 12.47 28.39 13.13
N GLY A 242 13.64 29.04 13.04
CA GLY A 242 14.01 30.18 13.84
C GLY A 242 14.33 29.84 15.32
N SER A 243 14.14 28.60 15.72
CA SER A 243 14.31 28.11 17.09
C SER A 243 15.52 27.20 17.19
N SER A 244 16.33 27.37 18.24
CA SER A 244 17.44 26.47 18.57
C SER A 244 16.96 25.10 19.11
N THR A 245 15.68 24.97 19.42
CA THR A 245 15.08 23.69 19.83
C THR A 245 14.89 22.81 18.62
N THR A 246 15.59 21.67 18.58
CA THR A 246 15.46 20.67 17.51
C THR A 246 14.56 19.51 17.92
N ALA A 247 13.91 18.91 16.94
CA ALA A 247 13.11 17.70 17.10
C ALA A 247 13.36 16.74 15.93
N THR A 248 13.41 15.44 16.24
CA THR A 248 13.67 14.40 15.23
C THR A 248 12.41 13.53 15.06
N PHE A 249 12.07 13.23 13.81
CA PHE A 249 10.93 12.44 13.39
C PHE A 249 11.43 11.27 12.55
N ASN A 250 10.88 10.07 12.77
CA ASN A 250 11.27 8.85 12.08
C ASN A 250 10.04 8.15 11.50
N SER A 251 10.17 7.58 10.31
CA SER A 251 9.09 6.79 9.70
C SER A 251 8.72 5.53 10.49
N SER A 252 9.61 5.09 11.41
CA SER A 252 9.37 3.98 12.34
C SER A 252 8.63 4.38 13.62
N ASP A 253 8.31 5.65 13.82
CA ASP A 253 7.50 6.10 14.95
C ASP A 253 6.12 5.43 14.87
N ALA A 254 5.64 4.91 16.00
CA ALA A 254 4.36 4.21 16.07
C ALA A 254 3.19 5.15 15.75
N MET A 255 2.55 4.94 14.61
CA MET A 255 1.42 5.74 14.13
C MET A 255 0.24 4.82 13.77
N THR A 256 -0.98 5.32 13.97
CA THR A 256 -2.22 4.71 13.47
C THR A 256 -2.84 5.64 12.43
N TRP A 257 -3.46 5.06 11.41
CA TRP A 257 -3.91 5.79 10.25
C TRP A 257 -5.40 5.65 10.01
N LYS A 258 -6.01 6.72 9.55
CA LYS A 258 -7.40 6.72 9.09
C LYS A 258 -7.54 7.45 7.77
N VAL A 259 -8.52 7.05 6.99
CA VAL A 259 -8.86 7.70 5.72
C VAL A 259 -9.29 9.13 5.99
N MET A 260 -8.60 10.08 5.38
CA MET A 260 -8.92 11.51 5.39
C MET A 260 -9.75 11.89 4.17
N SER A 261 -9.39 11.39 3.00
CA SER A 261 -10.13 11.64 1.76
C SER A 261 -10.08 10.44 0.82
N VAL A 262 -11.11 10.32 -0.02
CA VAL A 262 -11.22 9.29 -1.06
C VAL A 262 -11.71 9.94 -2.35
N ASP A 263 -10.95 9.76 -3.41
CA ASP A 263 -11.41 10.04 -4.77
C ASP A 263 -11.63 8.72 -5.51
N LYS A 264 -12.88 8.30 -5.62
CA LYS A 264 -13.26 7.05 -6.29
C LYS A 264 -12.97 7.07 -7.78
N THR A 265 -12.94 8.25 -8.41
CA THR A 265 -12.67 8.39 -9.84
C THR A 265 -11.22 8.14 -10.16
N THR A 266 -10.32 8.81 -9.44
CA THR A 266 -8.87 8.64 -9.62
C THR A 266 -8.32 7.45 -8.85
N GLY A 267 -9.01 6.95 -7.83
CA GLY A 267 -8.55 5.88 -6.94
C GLY A 267 -7.62 6.36 -5.83
N ILE A 268 -7.38 7.66 -5.71
CA ILE A 268 -6.50 8.22 -4.69
C ILE A 268 -7.19 8.18 -3.32
N VAL A 269 -6.48 7.65 -2.35
CA VAL A 269 -6.86 7.67 -0.93
C VAL A 269 -5.79 8.43 -0.17
N GLU A 270 -6.19 9.46 0.59
CA GLU A 270 -5.31 10.11 1.54
C GLU A 270 -5.60 9.61 2.95
N LEU A 271 -4.54 9.26 3.64
CA LEU A 271 -4.57 8.86 5.04
C LEU A 271 -4.08 10.01 5.90
N MET A 272 -4.65 10.16 7.10
CA MET A 272 -4.09 11.04 8.13
C MET A 272 -3.75 10.22 9.37
N ALA A 273 -2.72 10.63 10.08
CA ALA A 273 -2.42 10.05 11.38
C ALA A 273 -3.59 10.28 12.35
N GLU A 274 -4.02 9.24 13.05
CA GLU A 274 -5.10 9.32 14.02
C GLU A 274 -4.69 10.18 15.21
N ASN A 275 -3.42 10.13 15.60
CA ASN A 275 -2.84 10.95 16.65
C ASN A 275 -1.69 11.81 16.09
N PRO A 276 -1.49 13.02 16.60
CA PRO A 276 -0.34 13.85 16.27
C PRO A 276 0.98 13.16 16.67
N THR A 277 2.09 13.59 16.08
CA THR A 277 3.45 13.16 16.46
C THR A 277 3.71 13.40 17.95
N VAL A 278 4.54 12.55 18.54
CA VAL A 278 5.00 12.74 19.93
C VAL A 278 5.91 13.96 20.03
N ASN A 279 6.87 14.06 19.11
CA ASN A 279 7.78 15.20 19.05
C ASN A 279 7.06 16.44 18.46
N LYS A 280 7.52 17.61 18.88
CA LYS A 280 6.92 18.90 18.54
C LYS A 280 7.87 19.71 17.67
N VAL A 281 7.31 20.46 16.75
CA VAL A 281 8.03 21.49 15.99
C VAL A 281 7.85 22.82 16.72
N THR A 282 8.95 23.46 17.11
CA THR A 282 8.94 24.82 17.63
C THR A 282 9.18 25.80 16.50
N LEU A 283 8.24 26.69 16.24
CA LEU A 283 8.36 27.78 15.26
C LEU A 283 8.55 29.09 16.02
N TYR A 284 9.59 29.84 15.65
CA TYR A 284 9.94 31.10 16.30
C TYR A 284 10.02 32.25 15.28
N GLY A 285 9.36 33.32 15.59
CA GLY A 285 9.49 34.60 14.94
C GLY A 285 9.25 34.60 13.43
N LYS A 286 9.88 35.50 12.75
CA LYS A 286 9.81 35.72 11.30
C LYS A 286 10.26 34.50 10.51
N VAL A 287 11.37 33.87 10.93
CA VAL A 287 11.92 32.67 10.25
C VAL A 287 10.93 31.52 10.36
N GLY A 288 10.39 31.27 11.55
CA GLY A 288 9.39 30.22 11.76
C GLY A 288 8.12 30.45 10.95
N TYR A 289 7.62 31.68 10.85
CA TYR A 289 6.48 32.01 10.00
C TYR A 289 6.73 31.71 8.53
N LYS A 290 7.84 32.20 7.97
CA LYS A 290 8.20 32.04 6.55
C LYS A 290 8.31 30.58 6.13
N ASN A 291 8.88 29.76 6.98
CA ASN A 291 9.20 28.38 6.68
C ASN A 291 8.19 27.37 7.27
N ALA A 292 7.14 27.82 7.95
CA ALA A 292 6.19 26.97 8.65
C ALA A 292 5.70 25.81 7.77
N VAL A 293 5.23 26.09 6.57
CA VAL A 293 4.74 25.08 5.63
C VAL A 293 5.84 24.10 5.25
N THR A 294 7.01 24.61 4.87
CA THR A 294 8.16 23.77 4.45
C THR A 294 8.60 22.83 5.56
N VAL A 295 8.71 23.32 6.79
CA VAL A 295 9.15 22.51 7.93
C VAL A 295 8.08 21.46 8.28
N LEU A 296 6.81 21.86 8.34
CA LEU A 296 5.73 20.95 8.70
C LEU A 296 5.50 19.89 7.63
N ASP A 297 5.62 20.25 6.34
CA ASP A 297 5.53 19.31 5.23
C ASP A 297 6.72 18.33 5.22
N LYS A 298 7.96 18.78 5.53
CA LYS A 298 9.11 17.87 5.71
C LYS A 298 8.85 16.83 6.82
N VAL A 299 8.22 17.23 7.93
CA VAL A 299 7.82 16.27 8.97
C VAL A 299 6.78 15.30 8.43
N GLY A 300 5.76 15.78 7.73
CA GLY A 300 4.73 14.93 7.12
C GLY A 300 5.31 13.96 6.10
N ASP A 301 6.26 14.41 5.29
CA ASP A 301 6.92 13.61 4.25
C ASP A 301 7.70 12.41 4.83
N VAL A 302 8.26 12.53 6.04
CA VAL A 302 8.92 11.38 6.72
C VAL A 302 8.06 10.11 6.70
N TYR A 303 6.76 10.26 6.81
CA TYR A 303 5.81 9.15 6.89
C TYR A 303 5.24 8.72 5.52
N GLY A 304 5.52 9.46 4.45
CA GLY A 304 4.99 9.26 3.11
C GLY A 304 5.78 8.29 2.23
N HIS A 305 6.71 7.51 2.78
CA HIS A 305 7.62 6.62 2.03
C HIS A 305 7.39 5.13 2.30
N GLY A 306 6.37 4.76 3.06
CA GLY A 306 5.96 3.36 3.22
C GLY A 306 5.46 2.76 1.90
N LYS A 307 5.45 1.44 1.82
CA LYS A 307 4.97 0.74 0.62
C LYS A 307 3.54 1.18 0.26
N GLY A 308 3.34 1.49 -1.00
CA GLY A 308 2.05 1.96 -1.51
C GLY A 308 1.79 3.47 -1.38
N ALA A 309 2.63 4.22 -0.68
CA ALA A 309 2.55 5.67 -0.62
C ALA A 309 3.19 6.34 -1.84
N THR A 310 2.77 7.56 -2.13
CA THR A 310 3.33 8.44 -3.17
C THR A 310 3.98 9.69 -2.59
N GLY A 311 3.84 9.94 -1.30
CA GLY A 311 4.41 11.07 -0.57
C GLY A 311 3.61 11.41 0.66
N GLY A 312 4.16 12.33 1.46
CA GLY A 312 3.53 12.83 2.67
C GLY A 312 3.60 14.35 2.78
N ARG A 313 2.75 14.91 3.62
CA ARG A 313 2.67 16.34 3.96
C ARG A 313 2.08 16.52 5.35
N SER A 314 2.09 17.71 5.86
CA SER A 314 1.31 18.06 7.05
C SER A 314 -0.15 18.36 6.70
N ILE A 315 -1.04 18.19 7.67
CA ILE A 315 -2.44 18.59 7.54
C ILE A 315 -2.56 20.11 7.44
N THR A 316 -3.49 20.58 6.60
CA THR A 316 -3.77 22.01 6.37
C THR A 316 -5.10 22.45 6.96
N ILE A 317 -5.38 23.76 6.96
CA ILE A 317 -6.69 24.28 7.38
C ILE A 317 -7.82 23.84 6.42
N GLU A 318 -7.52 23.69 5.13
CA GLU A 318 -8.47 23.22 4.13
C GLU A 318 -8.89 21.77 4.40
N ASP A 319 -7.95 20.91 4.81
CA ASP A 319 -8.25 19.54 5.21
C ASP A 319 -9.17 19.52 6.43
N VAL A 320 -8.85 20.33 7.45
CA VAL A 320 -9.66 20.43 8.66
C VAL A 320 -11.05 20.96 8.35
N ASN A 321 -11.15 22.01 7.54
CA ASN A 321 -12.42 22.57 7.11
C ASN A 321 -13.30 21.52 6.39
N LYS A 322 -12.70 20.73 5.50
CA LYS A 322 -13.39 19.64 4.78
C LYS A 322 -13.88 18.56 5.73
N LEU A 323 -13.04 18.12 6.67
CA LEU A 323 -13.37 17.10 7.66
C LEU A 323 -14.45 17.53 8.64
N GLU A 324 -14.47 18.82 9.00
CA GLU A 324 -15.47 19.41 9.90
C GLU A 324 -16.72 19.94 9.17
N ASN A 325 -16.75 19.80 7.84
CA ASN A 325 -17.81 20.36 6.98
C ASN A 325 -18.02 21.86 7.23
N TYR A 326 -16.90 22.57 7.41
CA TYR A 326 -16.88 23.99 7.71
C TYR A 326 -16.55 24.82 6.47
N THR A 327 -17.40 25.77 6.15
CA THR A 327 -17.14 26.74 5.09
C THR A 327 -16.83 28.09 5.71
N PRO A 328 -15.60 28.63 5.53
CA PRO A 328 -15.29 29.99 5.98
C PRO A 328 -16.24 30.99 5.32
N LYS A 329 -16.73 31.95 6.09
CA LYS A 329 -17.56 33.02 5.56
C LYS A 329 -16.71 33.95 4.70
N ASP A 330 -17.21 34.30 3.52
CA ASP A 330 -16.60 35.33 2.70
C ASP A 330 -16.73 36.69 3.41
N ASP A 331 -15.62 37.41 3.45
CA ASP A 331 -15.59 38.80 3.92
C ASP A 331 -15.24 39.76 2.79
N THR A 332 -15.65 41.00 3.02
CA THR A 332 -15.30 42.14 2.17
C THR A 332 -13.79 42.34 2.15
N THR A 333 -13.25 42.56 0.96
CA THR A 333 -11.85 42.90 0.75
C THR A 333 -11.52 44.21 1.45
N THR A 334 -10.55 44.21 2.38
CA THR A 334 -10.06 45.43 3.02
C THR A 334 -8.58 45.60 2.65
N ASN A 335 -8.19 46.78 2.24
CA ASN A 335 -6.79 47.15 1.97
C ASN A 335 -6.28 48.00 3.15
N TYR A 336 -5.07 47.69 3.61
CA TYR A 336 -4.33 48.51 4.54
C TYR A 336 -3.00 48.91 3.94
N THR A 337 -2.69 50.21 4.02
CA THR A 337 -1.40 50.76 3.55
C THR A 337 -0.56 51.10 4.77
N TYR A 338 0.65 50.63 4.81
CA TYR A 338 1.61 50.80 5.91
C TYR A 338 2.80 51.61 5.44
N THR A 339 3.27 52.54 6.31
CA THR A 339 4.45 53.38 6.07
C THR A 339 5.60 53.04 6.98
N SER A 340 5.49 52.00 7.79
CA SER A 340 6.58 51.50 8.64
C SER A 340 6.36 50.03 9.00
N GLY A 341 7.44 49.30 9.25
CA GLY A 341 7.45 47.93 9.70
C GLY A 341 7.90 46.91 8.65
N THR A 342 8.18 45.70 9.11
CA THR A 342 8.59 44.57 8.28
C THR A 342 7.39 43.71 7.92
N PHE A 343 7.25 43.37 6.66
CA PHE A 343 6.14 42.58 6.12
C PHE A 343 6.69 41.37 5.38
N ILE A 344 5.98 40.24 5.48
CA ILE A 344 6.28 39.01 4.76
C ILE A 344 5.20 38.81 3.71
N ASN A 345 5.61 38.80 2.46
CA ASN A 345 4.74 38.60 1.32
C ASN A 345 4.31 37.13 1.17
N ASP A 346 3.32 36.88 0.34
CA ASP A 346 2.82 35.52 0.06
C ASP A 346 3.89 34.57 -0.51
N ASP A 347 4.89 35.14 -1.22
CA ASP A 347 6.04 34.40 -1.75
C ASP A 347 7.18 34.19 -0.73
N GLY A 348 7.00 34.64 0.51
CA GLY A 348 7.98 34.57 1.59
C GLY A 348 9.08 35.64 1.55
N THR A 349 9.02 36.58 0.59
CA THR A 349 9.95 37.71 0.57
C THR A 349 9.61 38.73 1.66
N GLU A 350 10.63 39.47 2.09
CA GLU A 350 10.47 40.53 3.10
C GLU A 350 10.42 41.90 2.45
N THR A 351 9.53 42.74 2.92
CA THR A 351 9.43 44.14 2.51
C THR A 351 9.42 45.03 3.72
N GLU A 352 10.33 46.00 3.78
CA GLU A 352 10.33 47.09 4.76
C GLU A 352 9.49 48.23 4.24
N ALA A 353 8.43 48.58 4.98
CA ALA A 353 7.65 49.77 4.70
C ALA A 353 8.31 51.04 5.27
N SER A 354 8.21 52.10 4.50
CA SER A 354 8.66 53.46 4.89
C SER A 354 7.70 54.49 4.27
N GLU A 355 7.86 55.75 4.63
CA GLU A 355 7.10 56.85 3.98
C GLU A 355 7.30 56.89 2.46
N SER A 356 8.51 56.53 2.01
CA SER A 356 8.88 56.48 0.58
C SER A 356 8.63 55.12 -0.09
N ASN A 357 8.41 54.07 0.68
CA ASN A 357 8.15 52.73 0.21
C ASN A 357 6.92 52.16 0.99
N GLN A 358 5.74 52.54 0.56
CA GLN A 358 4.50 52.12 1.23
C GLN A 358 4.14 50.68 0.82
N VAL A 359 3.77 49.87 1.83
CA VAL A 359 3.30 48.49 1.62
C VAL A 359 1.78 48.49 1.76
N THR A 360 1.08 48.10 0.69
CA THR A 360 -0.37 47.89 0.73
C THR A 360 -0.66 46.39 0.68
N LEU A 361 -1.23 45.88 1.76
CA LEU A 361 -1.66 44.48 1.84
C LEU A 361 -3.17 44.40 1.62
N LYS A 362 -3.56 43.45 0.80
CA LYS A 362 -4.95 43.19 0.44
C LYS A 362 -5.44 41.92 1.09
N TYR A 363 -6.55 42.00 1.78
CA TYR A 363 -7.26 40.81 2.23
C TYR A 363 -8.06 40.19 1.10
N THR A 364 -7.75 38.96 0.77
CA THR A 364 -8.65 38.13 -0.04
C THR A 364 -8.84 36.83 0.71
N VAL A 365 -10.07 36.47 1.01
CA VAL A 365 -10.39 35.10 1.45
C VAL A 365 -10.28 34.23 0.22
N SER A 366 -9.14 33.61 -0.01
CA SER A 366 -8.98 32.55 -0.99
C SER A 366 -8.81 31.24 -0.24
N THR A 367 -9.68 30.29 -0.49
CA THR A 367 -9.58 28.93 0.06
C THR A 367 -8.43 28.15 -0.53
N ALA A 368 -7.77 28.67 -1.57
CA ALA A 368 -6.71 28.00 -2.29
C ALA A 368 -5.28 28.47 -1.95
N ASN A 369 -5.13 29.57 -1.22
CA ASN A 369 -3.81 30.09 -0.87
C ASN A 369 -3.48 29.84 0.59
N ARG A 370 -2.26 29.36 0.84
CA ARG A 370 -1.66 29.15 2.17
C ARG A 370 -1.63 30.44 3.03
N SER A 371 -1.82 31.57 2.41
CA SER A 371 -1.89 32.93 2.98
C SER A 371 -3.32 33.45 3.10
N THR A 372 -4.32 32.60 3.31
CA THR A 372 -5.66 33.11 3.61
C THR A 372 -5.62 33.95 4.87
N ASN A 373 -5.69 35.24 4.66
CA ASN A 373 -5.51 36.26 5.68
C ASN A 373 -6.70 36.35 6.63
N LYS A 374 -7.62 35.39 6.62
CA LYS A 374 -8.78 35.51 7.47
C LYS A 374 -8.62 34.82 8.79
N TRP A 375 -8.76 35.65 9.80
CA TRP A 375 -8.86 35.25 11.17
C TRP A 375 -10.22 34.60 11.45
N TYR A 376 -10.25 33.29 11.64
CA TYR A 376 -11.42 32.59 12.15
C TYR A 376 -10.98 31.43 13.04
N SER A 377 -11.80 31.21 14.06
CA SER A 377 -11.68 30.04 14.92
C SER A 377 -13.04 29.39 15.03
N TYR A 378 -13.06 28.07 15.14
CA TYR A 378 -14.28 27.31 15.38
C TYR A 378 -13.97 26.04 16.16
N ARG A 379 -15.00 25.50 16.82
CA ARG A 379 -14.84 24.24 17.55
C ARG A 379 -14.83 23.08 16.57
N THR A 380 -13.86 22.17 16.75
CA THR A 380 -13.76 20.94 15.97
C THR A 380 -14.43 19.79 16.70
N THR A 381 -14.99 18.84 15.95
CA THR A 381 -15.57 17.60 16.47
C THR A 381 -14.61 16.43 16.31
N ASN A 382 -13.85 16.38 15.21
CA ASN A 382 -12.94 15.29 14.87
C ASN A 382 -11.58 15.38 15.59
N PHE A 383 -11.23 16.54 16.16
CA PHE A 383 -9.91 16.80 16.74
C PHE A 383 -9.96 17.16 18.22
N GLN A 384 -11.01 16.77 18.92
CA GLN A 384 -11.14 17.05 20.37
C GLN A 384 -9.93 16.50 21.14
N LYS A 385 -9.43 17.29 22.11
CA LYS A 385 -8.28 16.97 22.98
C LYS A 385 -6.93 16.84 22.28
N LYS A 386 -6.80 17.28 21.04
CA LYS A 386 -5.54 17.24 20.29
C LYS A 386 -4.97 18.64 20.11
N THR A 387 -3.64 18.76 20.13
CA THR A 387 -2.94 20.02 19.86
C THR A 387 -1.85 19.79 18.82
N PHE A 388 -1.93 20.49 17.69
CA PHE A 388 -1.00 20.35 16.58
C PHE A 388 -1.01 21.56 15.66
N TRP A 389 0.08 21.72 14.90
CA TRP A 389 0.19 22.71 13.84
C TRP A 389 -0.66 22.35 12.62
N LEU A 390 -1.13 23.38 11.95
CA LEU A 390 -1.61 23.28 10.56
C LEU A 390 -0.57 23.94 9.65
N ALA A 391 -0.22 23.30 8.53
CA ALA A 391 0.66 23.88 7.52
C ALA A 391 -0.05 25.02 6.77
N SER A 392 -0.53 26.00 7.52
CA SER A 392 -1.41 27.07 7.05
C SER A 392 -1.13 28.37 7.83
N PRO A 393 -0.12 29.14 7.45
CA PRO A 393 0.10 30.47 8.02
C PRO A 393 -1.07 31.41 7.70
N CYS A 394 -1.27 32.40 8.55
CA CYS A 394 -2.25 33.44 8.31
C CYS A 394 -1.79 34.79 8.89
N VAL A 395 -2.38 35.87 8.42
CA VAL A 395 -2.06 37.24 8.84
C VAL A 395 -3.32 37.94 9.27
N VAL A 396 -3.22 38.70 10.36
CA VAL A 396 -4.27 39.65 10.79
C VAL A 396 -3.76 41.06 10.55
N LEU A 397 -4.50 41.84 9.76
CA LEU A 397 -4.21 43.21 9.48
C LEU A 397 -5.06 44.16 10.34
N SER A 398 -4.47 45.25 10.74
CA SER A 398 -5.20 46.35 11.41
C SER A 398 -4.60 47.71 10.96
N SER A 399 -5.29 48.79 11.27
CA SER A 399 -4.77 50.15 11.02
C SER A 399 -3.44 50.42 11.75
N GLY A 400 -3.15 49.68 12.80
CA GLY A 400 -1.96 49.84 13.62
C GLY A 400 -0.81 48.90 13.31
N GLY A 401 -0.94 48.02 12.32
CA GLY A 401 0.11 47.04 11.95
C GLY A 401 -0.47 45.66 11.64
N CYS A 402 0.37 44.71 11.34
CA CYS A 402 -0.07 43.32 11.10
C CYS A 402 0.61 42.30 12.00
N VAL A 403 -0.08 41.23 12.23
CA VAL A 403 0.39 40.09 13.04
C VAL A 403 0.36 38.83 12.20
N PHE A 404 1.44 38.13 12.21
CA PHE A 404 1.66 36.90 11.44
C PHE A 404 1.52 35.69 12.37
N PHE A 405 0.64 34.78 11.99
CA PHE A 405 0.28 33.61 12.76
C PHE A 405 0.52 32.32 11.98
N VAL A 406 0.81 31.25 12.68
CA VAL A 406 0.67 29.88 12.12
C VAL A 406 -0.57 29.25 12.77
N ARG A 407 -1.43 28.66 11.96
CA ARG A 407 -2.66 28.03 12.45
C ARG A 407 -2.34 26.77 13.23
N SER A 408 -3.19 26.52 14.21
CA SER A 408 -3.13 25.35 15.08
C SER A 408 -4.52 24.78 15.33
N VAL A 409 -4.57 23.58 15.84
CA VAL A 409 -5.73 22.98 16.50
C VAL A 409 -5.37 22.78 17.95
N ASP A 410 -6.27 23.15 18.85
CA ASP A 410 -6.20 22.88 20.28
C ASP A 410 -7.49 22.20 20.77
N PRO A 411 -7.63 21.80 22.05
CA PRO A 411 -8.87 21.24 22.58
C PRO A 411 -10.12 22.10 22.40
N GLY A 412 -9.95 23.39 22.15
CA GLY A 412 -11.03 24.33 21.87
C GLY A 412 -11.41 24.44 20.38
N GLY A 413 -10.60 23.87 19.47
CA GLY A 413 -10.83 23.88 18.03
C GLY A 413 -9.71 24.51 17.22
N VAL A 414 -10.03 25.04 16.04
CA VAL A 414 -9.08 25.76 15.19
C VAL A 414 -8.69 27.07 15.84
N ARG A 415 -7.39 27.31 15.92
CA ARG A 415 -6.71 28.45 16.51
C ARG A 415 -5.62 28.98 15.58
N TYR A 416 -4.81 29.88 16.11
CA TYR A 416 -3.66 30.50 15.47
C TYR A 416 -2.69 30.98 16.55
N GLU A 417 -1.40 30.80 16.31
CA GLU A 417 -0.35 31.18 17.23
C GLU A 417 0.45 32.35 16.66
N TYR A 418 0.56 33.37 17.47
CA TYR A 418 1.25 34.62 17.12
C TYR A 418 2.77 34.42 17.16
N VAL A 419 3.39 34.35 16.01
CA VAL A 419 4.85 34.11 15.90
C VAL A 419 5.65 35.35 15.58
N PHE A 420 5.05 36.35 14.89
CA PHE A 420 5.73 37.58 14.50
C PHE A 420 4.74 38.73 14.30
N ASN A 421 5.20 40.02 14.45
CA ASN A 421 4.45 41.17 14.03
C ASN A 421 5.32 42.17 13.23
N SER A 422 4.65 43.08 12.53
CA SER A 422 5.32 44.09 11.73
C SER A 422 6.21 45.07 12.50
N TYR A 423 6.12 45.10 13.83
CA TYR A 423 6.96 45.89 14.71
C TYR A 423 8.18 45.16 15.26
N GLY A 424 8.41 43.89 14.80
CA GLY A 424 9.58 43.11 15.15
C GLY A 424 9.46 42.29 16.45
N SER A 425 8.25 42.19 17.06
CA SER A 425 8.05 41.27 18.17
C SER A 425 7.99 39.84 17.64
N GLU A 426 8.70 38.95 18.30
CA GLU A 426 8.80 37.53 17.93
C GLU A 426 8.46 36.63 19.13
N TYR A 427 7.78 35.55 18.87
CA TYR A 427 7.36 34.55 19.85
C TYR A 427 7.57 33.15 19.34
N ASP A 428 7.71 32.19 20.26
CA ASP A 428 7.87 30.77 19.95
C ASP A 428 6.67 29.94 20.44
N TYR A 429 6.31 28.95 19.64
CA TYR A 429 5.32 27.95 20.00
C TYR A 429 5.77 26.59 19.50
N GLY A 430 5.55 25.55 20.35
CA GLY A 430 5.94 24.17 20.03
C GLY A 430 4.73 23.25 20.05
N TYR A 431 4.30 22.78 18.86
CA TYR A 431 3.18 21.84 18.71
C TYR A 431 3.56 20.63 17.85
N SER A 432 2.82 19.55 18.07
CA SER A 432 2.92 18.32 17.28
C SER A 432 2.49 18.55 15.82
N VAL A 433 2.70 17.55 14.98
CA VAL A 433 2.29 17.54 13.56
C VAL A 433 1.34 16.38 13.33
N VAL A 434 0.37 16.54 12.44
CA VAL A 434 -0.47 15.45 11.93
C VAL A 434 -0.04 15.17 10.50
N PRO A 435 0.70 14.07 10.25
CA PRO A 435 1.06 13.66 8.91
C PRO A 435 -0.16 13.23 8.09
N VAL A 436 -0.12 13.55 6.80
CA VAL A 436 -1.06 13.10 5.77
C VAL A 436 -0.25 12.37 4.69
N VAL A 437 -0.69 11.19 4.31
CA VAL A 437 -0.03 10.33 3.34
C VAL A 437 -0.97 10.05 2.17
N SER A 438 -0.50 10.27 0.96
CA SER A 438 -1.22 9.92 -0.26
C SER A 438 -0.82 8.52 -0.72
N LEU A 439 -1.80 7.66 -0.97
CA LEU A 439 -1.57 6.32 -1.50
C LEU A 439 -1.64 6.31 -3.04
N LYS A 440 -0.98 5.32 -3.65
CA LYS A 440 -1.09 5.05 -5.09
C LYS A 440 -2.54 4.74 -5.46
N SER A 441 -2.96 5.14 -6.64
CA SER A 441 -4.35 4.99 -7.12
C SER A 441 -4.80 3.53 -7.32
N ASN A 442 -3.84 2.61 -7.46
CA ASN A 442 -4.09 1.17 -7.68
C ASN A 442 -3.95 0.31 -6.41
N ILE A 443 -3.87 0.92 -5.23
CA ILE A 443 -3.78 0.17 -3.99
C ILE A 443 -5.00 -0.73 -3.82
N GLN A 444 -4.72 -2.01 -3.55
CA GLN A 444 -5.71 -3.03 -3.26
C GLN A 444 -5.85 -3.25 -1.75
N THR A 445 -6.92 -3.90 -1.36
CA THR A 445 -7.13 -4.39 0.01
C THR A 445 -7.61 -5.82 -0.01
N SER A 446 -7.14 -6.60 0.95
CA SER A 446 -7.62 -7.97 1.22
C SER A 446 -8.80 -8.01 2.20
N GLY A 447 -9.37 -6.86 2.55
CA GLY A 447 -10.41 -6.75 3.56
C GLY A 447 -9.87 -6.22 4.89
N LYS A 448 -10.64 -6.42 5.95
CA LYS A 448 -10.31 -5.91 7.29
C LYS A 448 -9.58 -6.94 8.12
N THR A 449 -8.67 -6.46 8.96
CA THR A 449 -8.09 -7.25 10.07
C THR A 449 -9.15 -7.59 11.11
N GLU A 450 -8.83 -8.47 12.05
CA GLU A 450 -9.65 -8.73 13.23
C GLU A 450 -9.90 -7.47 14.09
N SER A 451 -8.95 -6.52 14.09
CA SER A 451 -9.08 -5.21 14.75
C SER A 451 -9.95 -4.22 13.98
N GLY A 452 -10.41 -4.58 12.77
CA GLY A 452 -11.31 -3.77 11.95
C GLY A 452 -10.63 -2.75 11.04
N GLU A 453 -9.30 -2.77 10.93
CA GLU A 453 -8.50 -1.93 10.03
C GLU A 453 -8.44 -2.56 8.64
N TRP A 454 -8.47 -1.74 7.60
CA TRP A 454 -8.29 -2.21 6.23
C TRP A 454 -6.83 -2.56 5.96
N ASN A 455 -6.58 -3.80 5.54
CA ASN A 455 -5.25 -4.23 5.10
C ASN A 455 -4.92 -3.67 3.72
N LEU A 456 -3.68 -3.26 3.53
CA LEU A 456 -3.16 -2.86 2.22
C LEU A 456 -2.47 -4.05 1.56
N VAL A 457 -2.79 -4.25 0.28
CA VAL A 457 -2.06 -5.15 -0.62
C VAL A 457 -1.32 -4.27 -1.62
N VAL A 458 0.00 -4.32 -1.55
CA VAL A 458 0.90 -3.53 -2.38
C VAL A 458 1.67 -4.51 -3.27
N GLU A 459 1.43 -4.42 -4.55
CA GLU A 459 2.18 -5.15 -5.57
C GLU A 459 3.59 -4.60 -5.76
#